data_2a3b2ecd4e547302bff3dfab26aac7cc
#
_entry.id   2a3b2ecd4e547302bff3dfab26aac7cc
#
_cell.length_a   1.000
_cell.length_b   1.000
_cell.length_c   1.000
_cell.angle_alpha   90.00
_cell.angle_beta   90.00
_cell.angle_gamma   90.00
#
_symmetry.space_group_name_H-M   'P 1'
#
loop_
_entity.id
_entity.type
_entity.pdbx_description
1 polymer ?
#
loop_
_entity_poly.entity_id
_entity_poly.type
_entity_poly.pdbx_seq_one_letter_code
_entity_poly.pdbx_strand_id
1 'polypeptide(L)'
;MDRTPREATTRERQERKMEWRPGSALEAPPAPAGFKHRWIRASAMQFDDKTNIHKKRQEGWELVRADEYPDYTGPVVDEGRNAGVIGVGGLILARMPVEMIEQRKRHYARVTQNQMDAVDNDWMRDNNPLMQKSTTRKSSVSFGSRRPSDGDT
;
A
#
# COMPACT_ATOMS: atom_id res chain seq x y z
N MET A 1 -43.43 51.04 20.47
CA MET A 1 -42.48 50.64 19.42
C MET A 1 -41.92 49.30 19.81
N ASP A 2 -42.57 48.23 19.35
CA ASP A 2 -42.15 46.85 19.63
C ASP A 2 -40.92 46.50 18.80
N ARG A 3 -39.82 46.20 19.48
CA ARG A 3 -38.63 45.62 18.88
C ARG A 3 -38.80 44.09 18.83
N THR A 4 -39.05 43.58 17.64
CA THR A 4 -38.96 42.13 17.40
C THR A 4 -37.56 41.62 17.75
N PRO A 5 -37.46 40.52 18.55
CA PRO A 5 -36.14 39.90 18.86
C PRO A 5 -35.53 39.40 17.56
N ARG A 6 -34.24 39.75 17.31
CA ARG A 6 -33.44 39.11 16.28
C ARG A 6 -33.37 37.64 16.59
N GLU A 7 -33.96 36.79 15.77
CA GLU A 7 -33.66 35.37 15.78
C GLU A 7 -32.16 35.17 15.64
N ALA A 8 -31.53 34.69 16.69
CA ALA A 8 -30.18 34.24 16.67
C ALA A 8 -30.14 33.02 15.73
N THR A 9 -29.71 33.25 14.49
CA THR A 9 -29.40 32.16 13.56
C THR A 9 -28.32 31.31 14.23
N THR A 10 -28.77 30.22 14.84
CA THR A 10 -27.89 29.23 15.45
C THR A 10 -27.03 28.68 14.32
N ARG A 11 -25.77 29.19 14.22
CA ARG A 11 -24.76 28.48 13.43
C ARG A 11 -24.74 27.08 13.99
N GLU A 12 -25.19 26.11 13.21
CA GLU A 12 -24.97 24.71 13.48
C GLU A 12 -23.48 24.52 13.72
N ARG A 13 -23.14 24.35 14.96
CA ARG A 13 -21.79 24.03 15.40
C ARG A 13 -21.57 22.60 14.92
N GLN A 14 -20.99 22.48 13.74
CA GLN A 14 -20.51 21.20 13.23
C GLN A 14 -19.49 20.69 14.25
N GLU A 15 -19.95 19.87 15.18
CA GLU A 15 -19.08 19.19 16.13
C GLU A 15 -18.17 18.29 15.31
N ARG A 16 -16.93 18.73 15.14
CA ARG A 16 -15.86 17.87 14.59
C ARG A 16 -15.75 16.70 15.55
N LYS A 17 -16.22 15.53 15.14
CA LYS A 17 -15.91 14.28 15.84
C LYS A 17 -14.40 14.14 15.87
N MET A 18 -13.79 14.54 16.95
CA MET A 18 -12.38 14.26 17.23
C MET A 18 -12.30 12.78 17.61
N GLU A 19 -12.11 11.95 16.61
CA GLU A 19 -11.81 10.54 16.81
C GLU A 19 -10.30 10.40 17.02
N TRP A 20 -9.91 9.97 18.21
CA TRP A 20 -8.50 9.70 18.50
C TRP A 20 -8.01 8.54 17.63
N ARG A 21 -6.90 8.73 16.91
CA ARG A 21 -6.23 7.70 16.14
C ARG A 21 -4.80 7.56 16.65
N PRO A 22 -4.29 6.32 16.81
CA PRO A 22 -2.90 6.13 17.15
C PRO A 22 -2.02 6.69 16.02
N GLY A 23 -0.94 7.39 16.42
CA GLY A 23 0.03 7.92 15.47
C GLY A 23 0.69 6.78 14.67
N SER A 24 0.84 6.97 13.38
CA SER A 24 1.56 6.05 12.49
C SER A 24 2.86 6.69 12.01
N ALA A 25 3.97 6.00 12.20
CA ALA A 25 5.26 6.48 11.66
C ALA A 25 5.31 6.49 10.12
N LEU A 26 4.43 5.73 9.47
CA LEU A 26 4.33 5.63 8.01
C LEU A 26 3.11 6.39 7.47
N GLU A 27 2.72 7.47 8.11
CA GLU A 27 1.66 8.32 7.59
C GLU A 27 2.14 9.01 6.32
N ALA A 28 1.38 8.84 5.24
CA ALA A 28 1.68 9.42 3.94
C ALA A 28 0.56 10.38 3.54
N PRO A 29 0.87 11.45 2.80
CA PRO A 29 -0.15 12.31 2.22
C PRO A 29 -1.03 11.50 1.26
N PRO A 30 -2.27 11.95 0.98
CA PRO A 30 -3.14 11.27 0.04
C PRO A 30 -2.52 11.26 -1.37
N ALA A 31 -2.61 10.11 -2.04
CA ALA A 31 -2.12 10.02 -3.41
C ALA A 31 -3.01 10.83 -4.36
N PRO A 32 -2.45 11.48 -5.38
CA PRO A 32 -3.22 12.12 -6.43
C PRO A 32 -4.15 11.13 -7.15
N ALA A 33 -5.22 11.63 -7.76
CA ALA A 33 -6.13 10.79 -8.53
C ALA A 33 -5.37 10.01 -9.62
N GLY A 34 -5.64 8.71 -9.72
CA GLY A 34 -4.97 7.82 -10.69
C GLY A 34 -3.58 7.31 -10.27
N PHE A 35 -3.09 7.68 -9.09
CA PHE A 35 -1.81 7.23 -8.55
C PHE A 35 -2.00 6.45 -7.25
N LYS A 36 -1.01 5.60 -6.94
CA LYS A 36 -0.88 4.95 -5.62
C LYS A 36 0.49 5.22 -5.03
N HIS A 37 0.51 5.48 -3.75
CA HIS A 37 1.72 5.61 -2.95
C HIS A 37 2.21 4.26 -2.43
N ARG A 38 3.53 4.15 -2.30
CA ARG A 38 4.20 3.01 -1.70
C ARG A 38 5.49 3.46 -1.02
N TRP A 39 5.77 2.91 0.14
CA TRP A 39 7.05 3.03 0.79
C TRP A 39 8.08 2.09 0.15
N ILE A 40 9.24 2.64 -0.18
CA ILE A 40 10.36 1.92 -0.81
C ILE A 40 11.57 2.05 0.10
N ARG A 41 12.27 0.95 0.32
CA ARG A 41 13.51 0.97 1.11
C ARG A 41 14.61 1.71 0.35
N ALA A 42 15.13 2.76 0.98
CA ALA A 42 16.24 3.57 0.49
C ALA A 42 17.54 3.26 1.21
N SER A 43 17.47 2.85 2.48
CA SER A 43 18.64 2.43 3.24
C SER A 43 18.29 1.26 4.16
N ALA A 44 19.32 0.48 4.51
CA ALA A 44 19.22 -0.58 5.50
C ALA A 44 20.51 -0.59 6.31
N MET A 45 20.41 -0.67 7.65
CA MET A 45 21.55 -0.69 8.56
C MET A 45 22.57 0.45 8.29
N GLN A 46 22.07 1.66 8.03
CA GLN A 46 22.84 2.87 7.67
C GLN A 46 23.54 2.84 6.30
N PHE A 47 23.34 1.81 5.50
CA PHE A 47 23.87 1.73 4.14
C PHE A 47 22.78 2.07 3.12
N ASP A 48 23.13 2.91 2.12
CA ASP A 48 22.26 3.25 1.01
C ASP A 48 21.99 2.05 0.12
N ASP A 49 20.71 1.73 -0.10
CA ASP A 49 20.28 0.70 -1.05
C ASP A 49 20.01 1.30 -2.44
N LYS A 50 21.07 1.76 -3.07
CA LYS A 50 21.01 2.40 -4.41
C LYS A 50 20.43 1.47 -5.47
N THR A 51 20.72 0.17 -5.36
CA THR A 51 20.26 -0.86 -6.29
C THR A 51 18.74 -1.01 -6.24
N ASN A 52 18.16 -1.02 -5.05
CA ASN A 52 16.70 -1.12 -4.90
C ASN A 52 15.99 0.11 -5.47
N ILE A 53 16.50 1.31 -5.16
CA ILE A 53 15.92 2.56 -5.69
C ILE A 53 15.99 2.57 -7.22
N HIS A 54 17.16 2.22 -7.79
CA HIS A 54 17.33 2.17 -9.23
C HIS A 54 16.35 1.20 -9.90
N LYS A 55 16.23 -0.02 -9.37
CA LYS A 55 15.29 -1.03 -9.84
C LYS A 55 13.86 -0.53 -9.77
N LYS A 56 13.48 0.14 -8.68
CA LYS A 56 12.12 0.69 -8.53
C LYS A 56 11.84 1.82 -9.53
N ARG A 57 12.82 2.67 -9.81
CA ARG A 57 12.68 3.70 -10.85
C ARG A 57 12.52 3.09 -12.25
N GLN A 58 13.25 2.01 -12.56
CA GLN A 58 13.08 1.27 -13.82
C GLN A 58 11.70 0.61 -13.92
N GLU A 59 11.11 0.19 -12.80
CA GLU A 59 9.74 -0.32 -12.74
C GLU A 59 8.67 0.80 -12.93
N GLY A 60 9.07 2.08 -12.99
CA GLY A 60 8.18 3.23 -13.19
C GLY A 60 7.73 3.90 -11.89
N TRP A 61 8.40 3.64 -10.76
CA TRP A 61 8.15 4.36 -9.51
C TRP A 61 8.84 5.72 -9.51
N GLU A 62 8.09 6.77 -9.19
CA GLU A 62 8.56 8.14 -9.01
C GLU A 62 8.62 8.48 -7.53
N LEU A 63 9.71 9.14 -7.11
CA LEU A 63 9.85 9.58 -5.72
C LEU A 63 8.97 10.80 -5.46
N VAL A 64 8.29 10.80 -4.32
CA VAL A 64 7.37 11.87 -3.92
C VAL A 64 8.13 12.89 -3.08
N ARG A 65 8.13 14.14 -3.52
CA ARG A 65 8.78 15.25 -2.81
C ARG A 65 7.82 15.93 -1.86
N ALA A 66 8.36 16.44 -0.76
CA ALA A 66 7.57 17.19 0.22
C ALA A 66 7.02 18.49 -0.36
N ASP A 67 7.74 19.11 -1.32
CA ASP A 67 7.34 20.36 -1.99
C ASP A 67 6.00 20.23 -2.75
N GLU A 68 5.62 19.01 -3.12
CA GLU A 68 4.35 18.73 -3.79
C GLU A 68 3.15 18.74 -2.82
N TYR A 69 3.41 18.69 -1.52
CA TYR A 69 2.40 18.60 -0.47
C TYR A 69 2.63 19.65 0.62
N PRO A 70 2.18 20.90 0.42
CA PRO A 70 2.43 21.99 1.37
C PRO A 70 1.83 21.74 2.77
N ASP A 71 0.77 20.95 2.84
CA ASP A 71 0.13 20.59 4.11
C ASP A 71 0.79 19.40 4.83
N TYR A 72 1.81 18.81 4.24
CA TYR A 72 2.51 17.68 4.83
C TYR A 72 3.54 18.15 5.86
N THR A 73 3.36 17.74 7.10
CA THR A 73 4.23 18.07 8.24
C THR A 73 5.08 16.90 8.73
N GLY A 74 5.05 15.79 8.00
CA GLY A 74 5.78 14.58 8.36
C GLY A 74 7.27 14.63 8.01
N PRO A 75 8.01 13.57 8.31
CA PRO A 75 9.45 13.52 8.10
C PRO A 75 9.84 13.52 6.61
N VAL A 76 10.92 14.23 6.33
CA VAL A 76 11.51 14.38 5.00
C VAL A 76 12.99 13.97 5.09
N VAL A 77 13.55 13.49 4.01
CA VAL A 77 14.97 13.19 3.92
C VAL A 77 15.75 14.52 3.78
N ASP A 78 16.59 14.82 4.77
CA ASP A 78 17.29 16.10 4.83
C ASP A 78 18.57 16.12 3.99
N GLU A 79 19.25 14.98 3.85
CA GLU A 79 20.58 14.91 3.25
C GLU A 79 20.68 13.86 2.14
N GLY A 80 21.68 14.03 1.28
CA GLY A 80 22.04 13.07 0.26
C GLY A 80 21.26 13.21 -1.05
N ARG A 81 21.31 12.17 -1.87
CA ARG A 81 20.73 12.14 -3.23
C ARG A 81 19.19 12.26 -3.23
N ASN A 82 18.55 11.84 -2.16
CA ASN A 82 17.11 11.84 -2.02
C ASN A 82 16.60 12.98 -1.11
N ALA A 83 17.41 14.02 -0.91
CA ALA A 83 17.00 15.19 -0.12
C ALA A 83 15.71 15.82 -0.68
N GLY A 84 14.80 16.20 0.22
CA GLY A 84 13.50 16.75 -0.11
C GLY A 84 12.43 15.70 -0.46
N VAL A 85 12.76 14.42 -0.46
CA VAL A 85 11.78 13.34 -0.64
C VAL A 85 11.16 12.98 0.71
N ILE A 86 9.86 12.71 0.72
CA ILE A 86 9.18 12.23 1.94
C ILE A 86 9.77 10.87 2.33
N GLY A 87 10.30 10.78 3.55
CA GLY A 87 10.97 9.57 3.98
C GLY A 87 11.13 9.47 5.48
N VAL A 88 11.13 8.23 6.01
CA VAL A 88 11.25 7.93 7.43
C VAL A 88 11.97 6.59 7.64
N GLY A 89 12.93 6.56 8.56
CA GLY A 89 13.57 5.31 8.99
C GLY A 89 14.19 4.48 7.87
N GLY A 90 14.77 5.12 6.85
CA GLY A 90 15.34 4.44 5.68
C GLY A 90 14.34 4.04 4.60
N LEU A 91 13.08 4.43 4.74
CA LEU A 91 12.05 4.30 3.72
C LEU A 91 11.79 5.65 3.06
N ILE A 92 11.52 5.65 1.77
CA ILE A 92 11.12 6.81 0.99
C ILE A 92 9.78 6.56 0.32
N LEU A 93 8.99 7.61 0.18
CA LEU A 93 7.69 7.54 -0.46
C LEU A 93 7.85 7.62 -1.98
N ALA A 94 7.17 6.73 -2.68
CA ALA A 94 7.10 6.75 -4.13
C ALA A 94 5.66 6.58 -4.62
N ARG A 95 5.38 7.05 -5.81
CA ARG A 95 4.09 6.93 -6.49
C ARG A 95 4.23 6.22 -7.83
N MET A 96 3.15 5.61 -8.27
CA MET A 96 3.05 4.99 -9.60
C MET A 96 1.60 5.11 -10.09
N PRO A 97 1.38 5.31 -11.40
CA PRO A 97 0.04 5.25 -11.99
C PRO A 97 -0.63 3.89 -11.73
N VAL A 98 -1.92 3.91 -11.42
CA VAL A 98 -2.69 2.68 -11.11
C VAL A 98 -2.65 1.70 -12.29
N GLU A 99 -2.69 2.20 -13.51
CA GLU A 99 -2.61 1.39 -14.72
C GLU A 99 -1.32 0.54 -14.81
N MET A 100 -0.18 1.14 -14.47
CA MET A 100 1.10 0.43 -14.43
C MET A 100 1.13 -0.63 -13.32
N ILE A 101 0.50 -0.34 -12.19
CA ILE A 101 0.38 -1.31 -11.09
C ILE A 101 -0.45 -2.52 -11.54
N GLU A 102 -1.52 -2.28 -12.28
CA GLU A 102 -2.35 -3.36 -12.82
C GLU A 102 -1.62 -4.18 -13.88
N GLN A 103 -0.89 -3.52 -14.79
CA GLN A 103 -0.05 -4.21 -15.77
C GLN A 103 0.99 -5.10 -15.08
N ARG A 104 1.64 -4.57 -14.04
CA ARG A 104 2.59 -5.30 -13.23
C ARG A 104 1.95 -6.52 -12.56
N LYS A 105 0.77 -6.35 -11.97
CA LYS A 105 0.02 -7.47 -11.36
C LYS A 105 -0.30 -8.55 -12.39
N ARG A 106 -0.79 -8.17 -13.57
CA ARG A 106 -1.09 -9.10 -14.67
C ARG A 106 0.16 -9.84 -15.13
N HIS A 107 1.30 -9.14 -15.25
CA HIS A 107 2.57 -9.76 -15.64
C HIS A 107 2.97 -10.86 -14.65
N TYR A 108 3.03 -10.55 -13.35
CA TYR A 108 3.42 -11.53 -12.35
C TYR A 108 2.41 -12.66 -12.19
N ALA A 109 1.11 -12.38 -12.29
CA ALA A 109 0.08 -13.43 -12.29
C ALA A 109 0.29 -14.42 -13.46
N ARG A 110 0.59 -13.91 -14.66
CA ARG A 110 0.89 -14.76 -15.82
C ARG A 110 2.16 -15.58 -15.63
N VAL A 111 3.22 -14.98 -15.10
CA VAL A 111 4.48 -15.71 -14.82
C VAL A 111 4.21 -16.83 -13.82
N THR A 112 3.50 -16.54 -12.75
CA THR A 112 3.13 -17.55 -11.74
C THR A 112 2.27 -18.65 -12.34
N GLN A 113 1.28 -18.30 -13.14
CA GLN A 113 0.41 -19.29 -13.80
C GLN A 113 1.23 -20.20 -14.74
N ASN A 114 2.10 -19.63 -15.55
CA ASN A 114 2.97 -20.41 -16.44
C ASN A 114 3.88 -21.37 -15.67
N GLN A 115 4.42 -20.93 -14.52
CA GLN A 115 5.23 -21.80 -13.66
C GLN A 115 4.41 -22.94 -13.08
N MET A 116 3.18 -22.65 -12.63
CA MET A 116 2.27 -23.68 -12.10
C MET A 116 1.90 -24.70 -13.19
N ASP A 117 1.55 -24.22 -14.38
CA ASP A 117 1.19 -25.08 -15.52
C ASP A 117 2.38 -25.96 -15.95
N ALA A 118 3.61 -25.42 -15.90
CA ALA A 118 4.82 -26.20 -16.19
C ALA A 118 5.01 -27.33 -15.19
N VAL A 119 4.84 -27.06 -13.89
CA VAL A 119 4.93 -28.07 -12.84
C VAL A 119 3.84 -29.13 -12.99
N ASP A 120 2.59 -28.71 -13.27
CA ASP A 120 1.48 -29.64 -13.45
C ASP A 120 1.69 -30.52 -14.70
N ASN A 121 2.21 -29.94 -15.78
CA ASN A 121 2.54 -30.71 -16.99
C ASN A 121 3.67 -31.73 -16.75
N ASP A 122 4.71 -31.35 -16.02
CA ASP A 122 5.80 -32.24 -15.67
C ASP A 122 5.31 -33.38 -14.77
N TRP A 123 4.49 -33.03 -13.77
CA TRP A 123 3.83 -34.02 -12.91
C TRP A 123 2.96 -35.00 -13.68
N MET A 124 2.21 -34.55 -14.70
CA MET A 124 1.36 -35.40 -15.51
C MET A 124 2.14 -36.24 -16.52
N ARG A 125 3.31 -35.77 -16.99
CA ARG A 125 4.19 -36.51 -17.91
C ARG A 125 4.68 -37.83 -17.28
N ASP A 126 4.88 -37.83 -15.99
CA ASP A 126 5.38 -38.97 -15.20
C ASP A 126 4.26 -39.93 -14.77
N ASN A 127 3.12 -39.91 -15.50
CA ASN A 127 1.94 -40.66 -15.13
C ASN A 127 2.12 -42.17 -15.44
N ASN A 128 2.20 -42.96 -14.38
CA ASN A 128 2.21 -44.42 -14.48
C ASN A 128 0.76 -44.92 -14.74
N PRO A 129 0.49 -45.72 -15.81
CA PRO A 129 -0.85 -46.23 -16.09
C PRO A 129 -1.49 -47.01 -14.93
N LEU A 130 -0.69 -47.53 -14.01
CA LEU A 130 -1.15 -48.26 -12.83
C LEU A 130 -1.55 -47.38 -11.63
N MET A 131 -1.21 -46.12 -11.65
CA MET A 131 -1.56 -45.15 -10.61
C MET A 131 -2.13 -43.88 -11.27
N GLN A 132 -3.45 -43.74 -11.28
CA GLN A 132 -4.07 -42.48 -11.72
C GLN A 132 -3.76 -41.37 -10.74
N LYS A 133 -2.97 -40.40 -11.20
CA LYS A 133 -2.69 -39.18 -10.42
C LYS A 133 -3.82 -38.19 -10.67
N SER A 134 -4.47 -37.73 -9.62
CA SER A 134 -5.41 -36.61 -9.70
C SER A 134 -4.82 -35.42 -8.95
N THR A 135 -4.81 -34.25 -9.59
CA THR A 135 -4.32 -33.02 -8.96
C THR A 135 -5.51 -32.16 -8.57
N THR A 136 -5.77 -32.06 -7.27
CA THR A 136 -6.76 -31.10 -6.76
C THR A 136 -6.01 -30.06 -5.95
N ARG A 137 -5.87 -28.86 -6.51
CA ARG A 137 -5.24 -27.74 -5.81
C ARG A 137 -6.29 -26.91 -5.10
N LYS A 138 -6.21 -26.85 -3.77
CA LYS A 138 -7.03 -25.97 -2.93
C LYS A 138 -6.12 -24.97 -2.25
N SER A 139 -6.33 -23.69 -2.51
CA SER A 139 -5.68 -22.60 -1.80
C SER A 139 -6.72 -21.83 -1.01
N SER A 140 -6.55 -21.72 0.29
CA SER A 140 -7.39 -20.88 1.15
C SER A 140 -6.53 -19.94 1.95
N VAL A 141 -6.84 -18.64 1.89
CA VAL A 141 -6.22 -17.62 2.74
C VAL A 141 -7.27 -17.19 3.76
N SER A 142 -7.06 -17.56 5.04
CA SER A 142 -7.88 -17.06 6.13
C SER A 142 -7.16 -15.88 6.79
N PHE A 143 -7.70 -14.69 6.64
CA PHE A 143 -7.32 -13.57 7.50
C PHE A 143 -8.08 -13.76 8.81
N GLY A 144 -7.34 -13.84 9.93
CA GLY A 144 -7.82 -14.15 11.26
C GLY A 144 -9.23 -13.65 11.54
N SER A 145 -10.19 -14.55 11.51
CA SER A 145 -11.54 -14.27 11.94
C SER A 145 -11.49 -14.07 13.46
N ARG A 146 -11.79 -12.84 13.88
CA ARG A 146 -12.02 -12.53 15.28
C ARG A 146 -13.17 -13.46 15.74
N ARG A 147 -12.87 -14.46 16.55
CA ARG A 147 -13.92 -15.25 17.20
C ARG A 147 -14.86 -14.29 17.92
N PRO A 148 -16.18 -14.32 17.68
CA PRO A 148 -17.09 -13.63 18.57
C PRO A 148 -16.89 -14.26 19.96
N SER A 149 -16.60 -13.44 20.95
CA SER A 149 -16.63 -13.86 22.34
C SER A 149 -18.08 -14.21 22.65
N ASP A 150 -18.35 -15.49 22.86
CA ASP A 150 -19.61 -15.93 23.46
C ASP A 150 -19.76 -15.19 24.79
N GLY A 151 -20.71 -14.27 24.81
CA GLY A 151 -21.10 -13.56 26.01
C GLY A 151 -21.68 -14.52 26.99
N ASP A 152 -21.07 -14.51 28.13
CA ASP A 152 -21.46 -15.19 29.36
C ASP A 152 -22.91 -14.82 29.75
N THR A 153 -23.67 -15.83 30.03
CA THR A 153 -25.00 -15.74 30.60
C THR A 153 -24.89 -15.55 32.11
#